data_408c56e736a5252782f62ddc7290a30d
#
_entry.id   408c56e736a5252782f62ddc7290a30d
#
_cell.length_a   1.000
_cell.length_b   1.000
_cell.length_c   1.000
_cell.angle_alpha   90.00
_cell.angle_beta   90.00
_cell.angle_gamma   90.00
#
_symmetry.space_group_name_H-M   'P 1'
#
loop_
_entity.id
_entity.type
_entity.pdbx_description
1 polymer ?
#
loop_
_entity_poly.entity_id
_entity_poly.type
_entity_poly.pdbx_seq_one_letter_code
_entity_poly.pdbx_strand_id
1 'polypeptide(L)'
;MPDVRLSLLGALLAASLYAAPPDDARALMLQARALQLRGGGEDPAAAAALYKRVVALVPGSAEAHLRLSEALQEAQDPAAALASARRAVELAPGNAEARAHLGLLLYQLAQKDAARWPEAVKELRAATILLPQDPELWARLGEASEQVKDGEGALRAWLRLGRIRPSFMPAWEHAAIQARAQQNYEGRRESVLALNARSPEDRHLRMLEELAREQIQAGYLAHAEESFLLLARHLPQEPGLWENVALVRLQTSRFEEALETLARAEALKPTPRLSFNTALAQMNLGQFPAAEARLRKLVDQDIEEARIADGAQALYAEALLLQGKGRELLDFLRHHPARTRVAGELQVFTCQAHISGNDWKSALAALQEGIEKFPKVPFFQQASELPPKYLEYRFFARKEARAALEQLHLEGMAAIWSEFRRWDKCLECLEKARTLGPVRGADILIMQSSAYEQVGRPDDSLRVLREAQKMDPTNPLVQNNLGYLLLERELNLEEAATLIEASAKATPDNGNVVDSLGWAQFKLGRLDEAEATLRRAAEVSPFSPEVRKHLGEVLVKQGKLAEAAEQWERALAFVFPDRSALEKRLGELRIRMAKEQAKKVQETPPPVSGADPVPDPVPDDDGEDQP
;
A
#
# COMPACT_ATOMS: atom_id res chain seq x y z
N MET A 1 48.42 -2.30 5.91
CA MET A 1 48.11 -3.72 5.68
C MET A 1 48.46 -4.07 4.24
N PRO A 2 49.69 -4.55 3.98
CA PRO A 2 50.17 -4.83 2.63
C PRO A 2 49.91 -6.27 2.11
N ASP A 3 49.44 -7.19 2.96
CA ASP A 3 49.48 -8.62 2.62
C ASP A 3 48.24 -9.22 1.92
N VAL A 4 47.14 -8.48 1.78
CA VAL A 4 45.92 -8.97 1.10
C VAL A 4 45.99 -8.80 -0.42
N ARG A 5 46.87 -7.93 -0.94
CA ARG A 5 47.02 -7.72 -2.39
C ARG A 5 47.89 -8.78 -3.09
N LEU A 6 48.72 -9.49 -2.35
CA LEU A 6 49.59 -10.57 -2.92
C LEU A 6 48.89 -11.94 -3.02
N SER A 7 47.88 -12.22 -2.21
CA SER A 7 47.12 -13.49 -2.28
C SER A 7 46.07 -13.49 -3.41
N LEU A 8 45.57 -12.36 -3.86
CA LEU A 8 44.68 -12.24 -5.03
C LEU A 8 45.42 -12.40 -6.37
N LEU A 9 46.73 -12.13 -6.41
CA LEU A 9 47.54 -12.36 -7.59
C LEU A 9 47.77 -13.86 -7.89
N GLY A 10 47.73 -14.71 -6.88
CA GLY A 10 47.92 -16.17 -7.03
C GLY A 10 46.67 -16.89 -7.56
N ALA A 11 45.47 -16.40 -7.27
CA ALA A 11 44.22 -17.04 -7.65
C ALA A 11 43.74 -16.66 -9.08
N LEU A 12 44.16 -15.50 -9.60
CA LEU A 12 43.83 -15.05 -10.95
C LEU A 12 44.69 -15.70 -12.05
N LEU A 13 45.76 -16.38 -11.69
CA LEU A 13 46.64 -17.10 -12.61
C LEU A 13 46.19 -18.53 -12.98
N ALA A 14 45.10 -19.00 -12.36
CA ALA A 14 44.69 -20.42 -12.51
C ALA A 14 43.44 -20.66 -13.40
N ALA A 15 42.85 -19.64 -14.01
CA ALA A 15 41.55 -19.75 -14.69
C ALA A 15 41.50 -19.23 -16.13
N SER A 16 42.60 -19.29 -16.91
CA SER A 16 42.48 -19.12 -18.36
C SER A 16 43.10 -20.30 -19.06
N LEU A 17 42.27 -21.25 -19.50
CA LEU A 17 42.60 -22.27 -20.52
C LEU A 17 42.63 -21.64 -21.93
N TYR A 18 43.36 -20.54 -22.08
CA TYR A 18 43.86 -20.07 -23.38
C TYR A 18 45.32 -20.47 -23.46
N ALA A 19 45.78 -20.91 -24.64
CA ALA A 19 47.19 -21.20 -24.90
C ALA A 19 48.06 -20.11 -24.27
N ALA A 20 49.03 -20.47 -23.44
CA ALA A 20 49.86 -19.50 -22.73
C ALA A 20 50.39 -18.48 -23.76
N PRO A 21 50.27 -17.16 -23.49
CA PRO A 21 50.77 -16.17 -24.43
C PRO A 21 52.25 -16.43 -24.69
N PRO A 22 52.75 -16.14 -25.88
CA PRO A 22 54.17 -16.27 -26.18
C PRO A 22 54.99 -15.62 -25.06
N ASP A 23 56.10 -16.22 -24.67
CA ASP A 23 56.93 -15.72 -23.55
C ASP A 23 57.21 -14.23 -23.66
N ASP A 24 57.39 -13.71 -24.88
CA ASP A 24 57.59 -12.27 -25.17
C ASP A 24 56.34 -11.43 -24.80
N ALA A 25 55.13 -11.90 -25.06
CA ALA A 25 53.92 -11.18 -24.74
C ALA A 25 53.71 -11.07 -23.21
N ARG A 26 54.00 -12.16 -22.50
CA ARG A 26 53.93 -12.21 -21.03
C ARG A 26 54.97 -11.32 -20.38
N ALA A 27 56.18 -11.28 -20.89
CA ALA A 27 57.24 -10.40 -20.41
C ALA A 27 56.89 -8.92 -20.62
N LEU A 28 56.38 -8.57 -21.80
CA LEU A 28 55.92 -7.21 -22.11
C LEU A 28 54.74 -6.75 -21.24
N MET A 29 53.83 -7.66 -20.96
CA MET A 29 52.66 -7.37 -20.08
C MET A 29 53.11 -7.07 -18.65
N LEU A 30 54.05 -7.83 -18.10
CA LEU A 30 54.64 -7.59 -16.78
C LEU A 30 55.43 -6.29 -16.74
N GLN A 31 56.20 -5.95 -17.79
CA GLN A 31 56.92 -4.66 -17.91
C GLN A 31 55.96 -3.47 -17.95
N ALA A 32 54.90 -3.54 -18.76
CA ALA A 32 53.89 -2.49 -18.85
C ALA A 32 53.20 -2.28 -17.51
N ARG A 33 52.81 -3.38 -16.82
CA ARG A 33 52.18 -3.32 -15.50
C ARG A 33 53.13 -2.77 -14.43
N ALA A 34 54.40 -3.09 -14.49
CA ALA A 34 55.41 -2.54 -13.60
C ALA A 34 55.58 -1.00 -13.78
N LEU A 35 55.44 -0.48 -14.98
CA LEU A 35 55.44 0.97 -15.26
C LEU A 35 54.20 1.64 -14.68
N GLN A 36 53.02 1.05 -14.83
CA GLN A 36 51.79 1.58 -14.23
C GLN A 36 51.82 1.62 -12.69
N LEU A 37 52.43 0.58 -12.06
CA LEU A 37 52.45 0.43 -10.60
C LEU A 37 53.54 1.26 -9.91
N ARG A 38 54.55 1.75 -10.61
CA ARG A 38 55.69 2.53 -10.05
C ARG A 38 55.27 3.94 -9.59
N GLY A 39 53.98 4.29 -9.62
CA GLY A 39 53.38 5.35 -8.81
C GLY A 39 54.12 6.69 -8.87
N GLY A 40 54.15 7.32 -10.03
CA GLY A 40 54.68 8.64 -10.22
C GLY A 40 54.31 9.25 -11.57
N GLY A 41 53.53 8.53 -12.40
CA GLY A 41 53.01 9.05 -13.67
C GLY A 41 54.09 9.41 -14.69
N GLU A 42 55.31 8.85 -14.58
CA GLU A 42 56.42 9.30 -15.39
C GLU A 42 56.30 8.94 -16.88
N ASP A 43 55.57 7.89 -17.26
CA ASP A 43 55.27 7.66 -18.68
C ASP A 43 54.08 6.73 -18.93
N PRO A 44 52.83 7.19 -18.78
CA PRO A 44 51.63 6.41 -19.18
C PRO A 44 51.70 6.03 -20.68
N ALA A 45 52.32 6.86 -21.51
CA ALA A 45 52.50 6.61 -22.93
C ALA A 45 53.42 5.42 -23.19
N ALA A 46 54.46 5.23 -22.37
CA ALA A 46 55.33 4.05 -22.46
C ALA A 46 54.60 2.73 -22.10
N ALA A 47 53.79 2.75 -21.05
CA ALA A 47 52.95 1.60 -20.69
C ALA A 47 51.98 1.25 -21.84
N ALA A 48 51.27 2.24 -22.38
CA ALA A 48 50.38 2.07 -23.52
C ALA A 48 51.10 1.51 -24.76
N ALA A 49 52.37 1.98 -25.04
CA ALA A 49 53.14 1.47 -26.14
C ALA A 49 53.53 0.00 -25.96
N LEU A 50 53.84 -0.43 -24.74
CA LEU A 50 54.10 -1.85 -24.44
C LEU A 50 52.83 -2.73 -24.58
N TYR A 51 51.69 -2.26 -24.07
CA TYR A 51 50.41 -2.98 -24.24
C TYR A 51 49.97 -3.02 -25.71
N LYS A 52 50.23 -2.00 -26.54
CA LYS A 52 50.02 -2.07 -28.00
C LYS A 52 50.80 -3.21 -28.64
N ARG A 53 52.06 -3.43 -28.22
CA ARG A 53 52.86 -4.56 -28.67
C ARG A 53 52.31 -5.89 -28.19
N VAL A 54 51.83 -5.97 -26.96
CA VAL A 54 51.14 -7.18 -26.44
C VAL A 54 49.93 -7.53 -27.28
N VAL A 55 49.05 -6.55 -27.56
CA VAL A 55 47.86 -6.74 -28.41
C VAL A 55 48.23 -7.15 -29.83
N ALA A 56 49.36 -6.67 -30.39
CA ALA A 56 49.85 -7.11 -31.69
C ALA A 56 50.29 -8.59 -31.70
N LEU A 57 50.85 -9.10 -30.59
CA LEU A 57 51.25 -10.50 -30.43
C LEU A 57 50.06 -11.43 -30.11
N VAL A 58 49.08 -10.94 -29.35
CA VAL A 58 47.91 -11.71 -28.91
C VAL A 58 46.60 -10.95 -29.10
N PRO A 59 46.13 -10.72 -30.32
CA PRO A 59 44.99 -9.85 -30.65
C PRO A 59 43.63 -10.38 -30.13
N GLY A 60 43.56 -11.67 -29.76
CA GLY A 60 42.38 -12.29 -29.16
C GLY A 60 42.33 -12.20 -27.64
N SER A 61 43.29 -11.54 -26.99
CA SER A 61 43.34 -11.44 -25.53
C SER A 61 42.49 -10.27 -25.04
N ALA A 62 41.32 -10.55 -24.42
CA ALA A 62 40.47 -9.54 -23.78
C ALA A 62 41.22 -8.78 -22.68
N GLU A 63 42.05 -9.47 -21.89
CA GLU A 63 42.88 -8.90 -20.84
C GLU A 63 43.88 -7.87 -21.40
N ALA A 64 44.57 -8.23 -22.51
CA ALA A 64 45.53 -7.31 -23.14
C ALA A 64 44.84 -6.01 -23.64
N HIS A 65 43.66 -6.12 -24.23
CA HIS A 65 42.86 -4.98 -24.66
C HIS A 65 42.33 -4.14 -23.48
N LEU A 66 41.94 -4.79 -22.38
CA LEU A 66 41.53 -4.09 -21.17
C LEU A 66 42.68 -3.23 -20.60
N ARG A 67 43.84 -3.86 -20.37
CA ARG A 67 45.03 -3.15 -19.84
C ARG A 67 45.53 -2.05 -20.79
N LEU A 68 45.45 -2.30 -22.11
CA LEU A 68 45.74 -1.27 -23.08
C LEU A 68 44.79 -0.06 -22.94
N SER A 69 43.50 -0.33 -22.75
CA SER A 69 42.52 0.76 -22.56
C SER A 69 42.80 1.57 -21.30
N GLU A 70 43.12 0.93 -20.19
CA GLU A 70 43.49 1.59 -18.94
C GLU A 70 44.71 2.51 -19.12
N ALA A 71 45.76 1.99 -19.74
CA ALA A 71 46.99 2.75 -20.00
C ALA A 71 46.80 3.91 -20.98
N LEU A 72 45.93 3.74 -21.99
CA LEU A 72 45.58 4.83 -22.93
C LEU A 72 44.73 5.92 -22.26
N GLN A 73 43.85 5.53 -21.32
CA GLN A 73 43.11 6.49 -20.53
C GLN A 73 44.03 7.35 -19.65
N GLU A 74 45.02 6.73 -18.99
CA GLU A 74 46.06 7.43 -18.23
C GLU A 74 46.93 8.32 -19.14
N ALA A 75 47.21 7.86 -20.35
CA ALA A 75 47.95 8.61 -21.37
C ALA A 75 47.13 9.70 -22.06
N GLN A 76 45.91 10.01 -21.61
CA GLN A 76 45.01 11.02 -22.15
C GLN A 76 44.64 10.82 -23.64
N ASP A 77 44.58 9.57 -24.11
CA ASP A 77 44.05 9.18 -25.43
C ASP A 77 42.72 8.47 -25.30
N PRO A 78 41.63 9.20 -25.06
CA PRO A 78 40.32 8.60 -24.78
C PRO A 78 39.70 7.91 -25.99
N ALA A 79 40.06 8.26 -27.20
CA ALA A 79 39.50 7.64 -28.41
C ALA A 79 40.08 6.25 -28.60
N ALA A 80 41.40 6.08 -28.47
CA ALA A 80 42.02 4.78 -28.54
C ALA A 80 41.70 3.91 -27.33
N ALA A 81 41.56 4.48 -26.13
CA ALA A 81 41.09 3.80 -24.92
C ALA A 81 39.70 3.16 -25.14
N LEU A 82 38.75 3.94 -25.65
CA LEU A 82 37.40 3.46 -25.93
C LEU A 82 37.36 2.33 -26.94
N ALA A 83 38.17 2.43 -28.02
CA ALA A 83 38.26 1.38 -29.01
C ALA A 83 38.79 0.05 -28.40
N SER A 84 39.81 0.16 -27.54
CA SER A 84 40.39 -0.99 -26.85
C SER A 84 39.44 -1.60 -25.81
N ALA A 85 38.72 -0.76 -25.04
CA ALA A 85 37.72 -1.23 -24.08
C ALA A 85 36.56 -1.99 -24.76
N ARG A 86 36.04 -1.46 -25.88
CA ARG A 86 35.02 -2.16 -26.67
C ARG A 86 35.52 -3.51 -27.16
N ARG A 87 36.74 -3.55 -27.65
CA ARG A 87 37.34 -4.82 -28.13
C ARG A 87 37.50 -5.85 -27.00
N ALA A 88 37.86 -5.40 -25.78
CA ALA A 88 37.94 -6.26 -24.61
C ALA A 88 36.59 -6.91 -24.26
N VAL A 89 35.50 -6.10 -24.30
CA VAL A 89 34.15 -6.60 -24.05
C VAL A 89 33.62 -7.50 -25.17
N GLU A 90 33.94 -7.19 -26.43
CA GLU A 90 33.59 -8.06 -27.58
C GLU A 90 34.23 -9.44 -27.44
N LEU A 91 35.53 -9.51 -27.06
CA LEU A 91 36.27 -10.74 -26.89
C LEU A 91 35.82 -11.56 -25.67
N ALA A 92 35.38 -10.87 -24.60
CA ALA A 92 34.91 -11.52 -23.36
C ALA A 92 33.68 -10.80 -22.78
N PRO A 93 32.48 -11.04 -23.31
CA PRO A 93 31.26 -10.34 -22.89
C PRO A 93 30.88 -10.57 -21.42
N GLY A 94 31.31 -11.67 -20.82
CA GLY A 94 31.11 -12.00 -19.40
C GLY A 94 32.19 -11.49 -18.46
N ASN A 95 33.22 -10.78 -18.98
CA ASN A 95 34.27 -10.21 -18.14
C ASN A 95 33.75 -8.97 -17.43
N ALA A 96 33.55 -9.10 -16.10
CA ALA A 96 32.98 -8.06 -15.27
C ALA A 96 33.87 -6.79 -15.22
N GLU A 97 35.20 -6.97 -15.14
CA GLU A 97 36.17 -5.87 -15.07
C GLU A 97 36.21 -5.06 -16.39
N ALA A 98 36.25 -5.76 -17.53
CA ALA A 98 36.24 -5.12 -18.85
C ALA A 98 34.94 -4.32 -19.08
N ARG A 99 33.80 -4.90 -18.69
CA ARG A 99 32.50 -4.21 -18.84
C ARG A 99 32.35 -3.03 -17.91
N ALA A 100 32.80 -3.16 -16.65
CA ALA A 100 32.83 -2.06 -15.70
C ALA A 100 33.73 -0.91 -16.21
N HIS A 101 34.92 -1.23 -16.68
CA HIS A 101 35.84 -0.25 -17.24
C HIS A 101 35.24 0.47 -18.46
N LEU A 102 34.65 -0.26 -19.41
CA LEU A 102 33.96 0.35 -20.57
C LEU A 102 32.83 1.29 -20.15
N GLY A 103 31.99 0.86 -19.20
CA GLY A 103 30.88 1.67 -18.68
C GLY A 103 31.36 2.96 -18.02
N LEU A 104 32.39 2.87 -17.17
CA LEU A 104 32.98 4.03 -16.49
C LEU A 104 33.67 4.98 -17.46
N LEU A 105 34.40 4.46 -18.45
CA LEU A 105 35.04 5.26 -19.49
C LEU A 105 34.01 5.99 -20.34
N LEU A 106 32.95 5.31 -20.77
CA LEU A 106 31.84 5.94 -21.50
C LEU A 106 31.15 7.01 -20.65
N TYR A 107 30.94 6.78 -19.35
CA TYR A 107 30.40 7.79 -18.43
C TYR A 107 31.29 9.05 -18.39
N GLN A 108 32.61 8.90 -18.27
CA GLN A 108 33.54 10.04 -18.27
C GLN A 108 33.49 10.81 -19.59
N LEU A 109 33.47 10.09 -20.73
CA LEU A 109 33.39 10.70 -22.06
C LEU A 109 32.04 11.39 -22.29
N ALA A 110 30.94 10.83 -21.77
CA ALA A 110 29.62 11.42 -21.88
C ALA A 110 29.47 12.78 -21.18
N GLN A 111 30.30 13.07 -20.17
CA GLN A 111 30.37 14.39 -19.55
C GLN A 111 30.79 15.53 -20.55
N LYS A 112 31.52 15.15 -21.60
CA LYS A 112 31.96 16.07 -22.65
C LYS A 112 31.17 15.94 -23.94
N ASP A 113 30.56 14.77 -24.18
CA ASP A 113 29.81 14.43 -25.38
C ASP A 113 28.49 13.71 -24.98
N ALA A 114 27.44 14.51 -24.83
CA ALA A 114 26.14 14.02 -24.35
C ALA A 114 25.52 12.88 -25.20
N ALA A 115 25.93 12.75 -26.48
CA ALA A 115 25.44 11.66 -27.33
C ALA A 115 25.87 10.27 -26.86
N ARG A 116 26.82 10.18 -25.94
CA ARG A 116 27.32 8.91 -25.35
C ARG A 116 26.54 8.41 -24.15
N TRP A 117 25.67 9.22 -23.55
CA TRP A 117 24.91 8.79 -22.38
C TRP A 117 24.12 7.48 -22.58
N PRO A 118 23.40 7.27 -23.69
CA PRO A 118 22.67 6.02 -23.89
C PRO A 118 23.57 4.78 -23.88
N GLU A 119 24.76 4.87 -24.49
CA GLU A 119 25.73 3.76 -24.50
C GLU A 119 26.31 3.54 -23.09
N ALA A 120 26.64 4.60 -22.36
CA ALA A 120 27.10 4.52 -20.98
C ALA A 120 26.08 3.81 -20.08
N VAL A 121 24.80 4.19 -20.16
CA VAL A 121 23.70 3.53 -19.42
C VAL A 121 23.63 2.04 -19.74
N LYS A 122 23.73 1.67 -21.02
CA LYS A 122 23.67 0.27 -21.45
C LYS A 122 24.82 -0.54 -20.82
N GLU A 123 26.05 -0.06 -20.93
CA GLU A 123 27.21 -0.82 -20.43
C GLU A 123 27.32 -0.81 -18.91
N LEU A 124 26.98 0.31 -18.23
CA LEU A 124 26.90 0.37 -16.77
C LEU A 124 25.83 -0.58 -16.23
N ARG A 125 24.66 -0.62 -16.87
CA ARG A 125 23.59 -1.57 -16.48
C ARG A 125 24.05 -3.01 -16.61
N ALA A 126 24.75 -3.35 -17.68
CA ALA A 126 25.32 -4.68 -17.85
C ALA A 126 26.41 -4.99 -16.82
N ALA A 127 27.24 -3.99 -16.48
CA ALA A 127 28.26 -4.14 -15.44
C ALA A 127 27.66 -4.35 -14.05
N THR A 128 26.57 -3.66 -13.70
CA THR A 128 25.90 -3.86 -12.39
C THR A 128 25.25 -5.23 -12.23
N ILE A 129 24.92 -5.91 -13.33
CA ILE A 129 24.46 -7.31 -13.28
C ILE A 129 25.61 -8.24 -12.89
N LEU A 130 26.81 -7.99 -13.42
CA LEU A 130 28.00 -8.82 -13.14
C LEU A 130 28.62 -8.48 -11.77
N LEU A 131 28.55 -7.21 -11.35
CA LEU A 131 29.10 -6.70 -10.10
C LEU A 131 28.00 -6.03 -9.24
N PRO A 132 27.03 -6.79 -8.72
CA PRO A 132 25.82 -6.24 -8.07
C PRO A 132 26.08 -5.57 -6.71
N GLN A 133 27.29 -5.70 -6.15
CA GLN A 133 27.69 -5.09 -4.88
C GLN A 133 28.63 -3.89 -5.06
N ASP A 134 28.97 -3.50 -6.28
CA ASP A 134 29.84 -2.37 -6.54
C ASP A 134 29.04 -1.04 -6.43
N PRO A 135 29.29 -0.21 -5.42
CA PRO A 135 28.54 1.02 -5.21
C PRO A 135 28.86 2.12 -6.23
N GLU A 136 30.06 2.10 -6.83
CA GLU A 136 30.44 3.10 -7.82
C GLU A 136 29.63 2.91 -9.11
N LEU A 137 29.53 1.66 -9.58
CA LEU A 137 28.74 1.36 -10.76
C LEU A 137 27.27 1.76 -10.62
N TRP A 138 26.68 1.51 -9.45
CA TRP A 138 25.30 1.93 -9.18
C TRP A 138 25.14 3.46 -9.13
N ALA A 139 26.12 4.18 -8.54
CA ALA A 139 26.11 5.64 -8.53
C ALA A 139 26.16 6.20 -9.97
N ARG A 140 27.13 5.72 -10.78
CA ARG A 140 27.29 6.18 -12.16
C ARG A 140 26.10 5.80 -13.05
N LEU A 141 25.50 4.62 -12.82
CA LEU A 141 24.28 4.21 -13.52
C LEU A 141 23.11 5.14 -13.16
N GLY A 142 22.96 5.51 -11.89
CA GLY A 142 21.93 6.44 -11.43
C GLY A 142 22.05 7.79 -12.12
N GLU A 143 23.23 8.41 -12.04
CA GLU A 143 23.55 9.68 -12.67
C GLU A 143 23.35 9.65 -14.20
N ALA A 144 23.86 8.62 -14.86
CA ALA A 144 23.73 8.45 -16.32
C ALA A 144 22.26 8.26 -16.75
N SER A 145 21.48 7.50 -15.98
CA SER A 145 20.06 7.28 -16.24
C SER A 145 19.26 8.58 -16.12
N GLU A 146 19.59 9.46 -15.17
CA GLU A 146 18.99 10.79 -15.07
C GLU A 146 19.28 11.65 -16.31
N GLN A 147 20.50 11.59 -16.87
CA GLN A 147 20.87 12.35 -18.07
C GLN A 147 20.06 11.92 -19.31
N VAL A 148 19.73 10.63 -19.43
CA VAL A 148 18.87 10.13 -20.52
C VAL A 148 17.38 10.15 -20.19
N LYS A 149 17.00 10.71 -19.04
CA LYS A 149 15.63 10.76 -18.55
C LYS A 149 14.98 9.39 -18.35
N ASP A 150 15.79 8.34 -18.10
CA ASP A 150 15.32 7.03 -17.67
C ASP A 150 15.07 7.05 -16.16
N GLY A 151 13.93 7.62 -15.76
CA GLY A 151 13.58 7.78 -14.34
C GLY A 151 13.45 6.46 -13.59
N GLU A 152 12.94 5.41 -14.23
CA GLU A 152 12.83 4.08 -13.62
C GLU A 152 14.20 3.43 -13.42
N GLY A 153 15.09 3.55 -14.40
CA GLY A 153 16.46 3.08 -14.29
C GLY A 153 17.23 3.82 -13.20
N ALA A 154 17.07 5.15 -13.13
CA ALA A 154 17.68 5.98 -12.10
C ALA A 154 17.17 5.60 -10.70
N LEU A 155 15.86 5.46 -10.52
CA LEU A 155 15.26 5.05 -9.24
C LEU A 155 15.82 3.71 -8.77
N ARG A 156 15.85 2.69 -9.64
CA ARG A 156 16.41 1.37 -9.29
C ARG A 156 17.89 1.46 -8.88
N ALA A 157 18.67 2.26 -9.60
CA ALA A 157 20.09 2.41 -9.31
C ALA A 157 20.32 3.10 -7.94
N TRP A 158 19.62 4.18 -7.67
CA TRP A 158 19.72 4.92 -6.42
C TRP A 158 19.23 4.13 -5.21
N LEU A 159 18.11 3.42 -5.31
CA LEU A 159 17.63 2.52 -4.24
C LEU A 159 18.66 1.41 -3.97
N ARG A 160 19.22 0.83 -5.01
CA ARG A 160 20.24 -0.23 -4.84
C ARG A 160 21.49 0.32 -4.16
N LEU A 161 21.97 1.49 -4.57
CA LEU A 161 23.09 2.16 -3.93
C LEU A 161 22.81 2.45 -2.45
N GLY A 162 21.64 3.01 -2.15
CA GLY A 162 21.23 3.27 -0.77
C GLY A 162 21.21 2.03 0.10
N ARG A 163 20.76 0.89 -0.44
CA ARG A 163 20.79 -0.41 0.27
C ARG A 163 22.21 -0.94 0.49
N ILE A 164 23.13 -0.73 -0.46
CA ILE A 164 24.54 -1.13 -0.34
C ILE A 164 25.30 -0.22 0.62
N ARG A 165 25.04 1.10 0.54
CA ARG A 165 25.65 2.12 1.40
C ARG A 165 24.58 2.95 2.12
N PRO A 166 23.97 2.43 3.18
CA PRO A 166 22.84 3.10 3.85
C PRO A 166 23.15 4.48 4.42
N SER A 167 24.42 4.78 4.71
CA SER A 167 24.87 6.09 5.20
C SER A 167 25.12 7.13 4.09
N PHE A 168 25.04 6.74 2.82
CA PHE A 168 25.24 7.66 1.70
C PHE A 168 23.92 8.35 1.37
N MET A 169 23.65 9.48 2.06
CA MET A 169 22.38 10.22 1.97
C MET A 169 22.00 10.64 0.55
N PRO A 170 22.94 11.09 -0.33
CA PRO A 170 22.56 11.49 -1.69
C PRO A 170 21.82 10.39 -2.48
N ALA A 171 22.15 9.10 -2.25
CA ALA A 171 21.43 8.03 -2.92
C ALA A 171 19.95 8.00 -2.55
N TRP A 172 19.63 8.20 -1.28
CA TRP A 172 18.26 8.23 -0.81
C TRP A 172 17.51 9.51 -1.25
N GLU A 173 18.20 10.65 -1.31
CA GLU A 173 17.63 11.91 -1.81
C GLU A 173 17.25 11.81 -3.29
N HIS A 174 18.17 11.35 -4.13
CA HIS A 174 17.89 11.11 -5.55
C HIS A 174 16.79 10.07 -5.74
N ALA A 175 16.83 8.96 -4.98
CA ALA A 175 15.78 7.95 -5.03
C ALA A 175 14.40 8.51 -4.66
N ALA A 176 14.31 9.35 -3.62
CA ALA A 176 13.05 9.97 -3.21
C ALA A 176 12.48 10.92 -4.28
N ILE A 177 13.35 11.69 -4.94
CA ILE A 177 12.98 12.61 -6.03
C ILE A 177 12.48 11.80 -7.25
N GLN A 178 13.25 10.78 -7.66
CA GLN A 178 12.86 9.95 -8.81
C GLN A 178 11.58 9.15 -8.52
N ALA A 179 11.44 8.60 -7.32
CA ALA A 179 10.23 7.87 -6.92
C ALA A 179 8.98 8.76 -6.95
N ARG A 180 9.09 10.04 -6.52
CA ARG A 180 8.01 11.02 -6.63
C ARG A 180 7.63 11.29 -8.08
N ALA A 181 8.62 11.52 -8.94
CA ALA A 181 8.41 11.80 -10.36
C ALA A 181 7.77 10.61 -11.10
N GLN A 182 8.09 9.37 -10.70
CA GLN A 182 7.57 8.13 -11.26
C GLN A 182 6.27 7.65 -10.58
N GLN A 183 5.75 8.38 -9.60
CA GLN A 183 4.63 7.95 -8.74
C GLN A 183 4.86 6.57 -8.10
N ASN A 184 6.12 6.22 -7.85
CA ASN A 184 6.51 4.97 -7.21
C ASN A 184 6.43 5.15 -5.69
N TYR A 185 5.30 4.73 -5.13
CA TYR A 185 5.00 4.88 -3.70
C TYR A 185 6.03 4.17 -2.81
N GLU A 186 6.33 2.90 -3.09
CA GLU A 186 7.23 2.11 -2.23
C GLU A 186 8.66 2.64 -2.25
N GLY A 187 9.17 2.98 -3.42
CA GLY A 187 10.50 3.59 -3.54
C GLY A 187 10.59 4.94 -2.81
N ARG A 188 9.51 5.75 -2.85
CA ARG A 188 9.44 7.02 -2.12
C ARG A 188 9.40 6.80 -0.62
N ARG A 189 8.55 5.88 -0.15
CA ARG A 189 8.45 5.53 1.27
C ARG A 189 9.79 5.04 1.81
N GLU A 190 10.42 4.06 1.16
CA GLU A 190 11.71 3.52 1.55
C GLU A 190 12.78 4.62 1.68
N SER A 191 12.88 5.49 0.66
CA SER A 191 13.88 6.54 0.61
C SER A 191 13.68 7.60 1.69
N VAL A 192 12.46 8.10 1.85
CA VAL A 192 12.13 9.16 2.82
C VAL A 192 12.30 8.66 4.25
N LEU A 193 11.87 7.43 4.55
CA LEU A 193 12.08 6.82 5.87
C LEU A 193 13.57 6.60 6.15
N ALA A 194 14.35 6.15 5.16
CA ALA A 194 15.79 5.95 5.30
C ALA A 194 16.53 7.27 5.59
N LEU A 195 16.14 8.37 4.94
CA LEU A 195 16.68 9.71 5.19
C LEU A 195 16.42 10.15 6.63
N ASN A 196 15.16 10.10 7.05
CA ASN A 196 14.75 10.58 8.38
C ASN A 196 15.28 9.72 9.53
N ALA A 197 15.51 8.43 9.32
CA ALA A 197 16.11 7.56 10.31
C ALA A 197 17.58 7.88 10.59
N ARG A 198 18.30 8.54 9.66
CA ARG A 198 19.75 8.75 9.71
C ARG A 198 20.17 10.21 9.76
N SER A 199 19.42 11.08 9.11
CA SER A 199 19.72 12.51 9.01
C SER A 199 18.43 13.32 8.98
N PRO A 200 17.78 13.55 10.15
CA PRO A 200 16.50 14.26 10.24
C PRO A 200 16.68 15.78 10.11
N GLU A 201 17.18 16.22 8.96
CA GLU A 201 17.28 17.64 8.62
C GLU A 201 15.91 18.20 8.23
N ASP A 202 15.72 19.53 8.33
CA ASP A 202 14.44 20.19 8.01
C ASP A 202 13.88 19.82 6.64
N ARG A 203 14.75 19.64 5.63
CA ARG A 203 14.33 19.22 4.29
C ARG A 203 13.78 17.79 4.28
N HIS A 204 14.38 16.87 5.05
CA HIS A 204 13.96 15.47 5.13
C HIS A 204 12.67 15.34 5.96
N LEU A 205 12.52 16.15 7.02
CA LEU A 205 11.28 16.23 7.79
C LEU A 205 10.12 16.75 6.93
N ARG A 206 10.35 17.77 6.06
CA ARG A 206 9.33 18.22 5.10
C ARG A 206 8.94 17.11 4.10
N MET A 207 9.91 16.37 3.58
CA MET A 207 9.62 15.24 2.68
C MET A 207 8.80 14.15 3.37
N LEU A 208 9.06 13.90 4.66
CA LEU A 208 8.30 12.93 5.46
C LEU A 208 6.88 13.44 5.73
N GLU A 209 6.69 14.73 5.99
CA GLU A 209 5.37 15.33 6.18
C GLU A 209 4.53 15.28 4.87
N GLU A 210 5.15 15.60 3.74
CA GLU A 210 4.49 15.45 2.42
C GLU A 210 4.08 13.99 2.17
N LEU A 211 4.97 13.04 2.44
CA LEU A 211 4.68 11.62 2.32
C LEU A 211 3.51 11.20 3.21
N ALA A 212 3.49 11.63 4.48
CA ALA A 212 2.42 11.32 5.42
C ALA A 212 1.05 11.84 4.94
N ARG A 213 1.01 13.06 4.38
CA ARG A 213 -0.22 13.62 3.80
C ARG A 213 -0.69 12.85 2.56
N GLU A 214 0.22 12.47 1.68
CA GLU A 214 -0.09 11.63 0.51
C GLU A 214 -0.61 10.25 0.94
N GLN A 215 -0.05 9.67 2.00
CA GLN A 215 -0.51 8.40 2.56
C GLN A 215 -1.95 8.49 3.08
N ILE A 216 -2.34 9.60 3.73
CA ILE A 216 -3.74 9.83 4.11
C ILE A 216 -4.64 9.90 2.88
N GLN A 217 -4.26 10.69 1.86
CA GLN A 217 -5.04 10.84 0.64
C GLN A 217 -5.21 9.52 -0.13
N ALA A 218 -4.19 8.69 -0.10
CA ALA A 218 -4.20 7.35 -0.68
C ALA A 218 -4.85 6.28 0.22
N GLY A 219 -5.36 6.65 1.41
CA GLY A 219 -5.95 5.71 2.36
C GLY A 219 -4.94 4.78 3.06
N TYR A 220 -3.64 4.98 2.89
CA TYR A 220 -2.59 4.17 3.53
C TYR A 220 -2.38 4.56 5.00
N LEU A 221 -3.44 4.41 5.79
CA LEU A 221 -3.53 4.96 7.14
C LEU A 221 -2.48 4.40 8.11
N ALA A 222 -2.11 3.12 7.99
CA ALA A 222 -1.06 2.53 8.82
C ALA A 222 0.31 3.17 8.55
N HIS A 223 0.65 3.39 7.28
CA HIS A 223 1.88 4.06 6.92
C HIS A 223 1.87 5.55 7.27
N ALA A 224 0.71 6.22 7.15
CA ALA A 224 0.56 7.61 7.56
C ALA A 224 0.80 7.78 9.06
N GLU A 225 0.25 6.90 9.90
CA GLU A 225 0.51 6.92 11.34
C GLU A 225 2.00 6.74 11.66
N GLU A 226 2.67 5.76 11.03
CA GLU A 226 4.11 5.54 11.18
C GLU A 226 4.91 6.82 10.86
N SER A 227 4.56 7.47 9.74
CA SER A 227 5.23 8.70 9.29
C SER A 227 4.98 9.88 10.25
N PHE A 228 3.74 10.08 10.72
CA PHE A 228 3.44 11.14 11.70
C PHE A 228 4.05 10.86 13.07
N LEU A 229 4.09 9.62 13.52
CA LEU A 229 4.78 9.25 14.77
C LEU A 229 6.29 9.49 14.68
N LEU A 230 6.90 9.24 13.52
CA LEU A 230 8.30 9.55 13.31
C LEU A 230 8.54 11.07 13.33
N LEU A 231 7.69 11.86 12.66
CA LEU A 231 7.73 13.33 12.75
C LEU A 231 7.56 13.83 14.19
N ALA A 232 6.59 13.30 14.92
CA ALA A 232 6.32 13.70 16.30
C ALA A 232 7.47 13.35 17.28
N ARG A 233 8.32 12.36 16.97
CA ARG A 233 9.55 12.08 17.72
C ARG A 233 10.60 13.18 17.53
N HIS A 234 10.67 13.77 16.33
CA HIS A 234 11.62 14.85 16.04
C HIS A 234 11.07 16.22 16.44
N LEU A 235 9.77 16.41 16.35
CA LEU A 235 9.06 17.67 16.64
C LEU A 235 7.95 17.45 17.67
N PRO A 236 8.28 17.06 18.92
CA PRO A 236 7.28 16.64 19.91
C PRO A 236 6.38 17.78 20.42
N GLN A 237 6.77 19.04 20.21
CA GLN A 237 6.02 20.22 20.62
C GLN A 237 5.03 20.73 19.54
N GLU A 238 4.95 20.06 18.39
CA GLU A 238 4.01 20.41 17.31
C GLU A 238 2.65 19.74 17.52
N PRO A 239 1.61 20.47 17.98
CA PRO A 239 0.30 19.88 18.32
C PRO A 239 -0.39 19.26 17.09
N GLY A 240 -0.19 19.84 15.90
CA GLY A 240 -0.79 19.36 14.65
C GLY A 240 -0.33 17.94 14.26
N LEU A 241 0.88 17.53 14.64
CA LEU A 241 1.36 16.16 14.37
C LEU A 241 0.60 15.15 15.23
N TRP A 242 0.43 15.43 16.53
CA TRP A 242 -0.34 14.58 17.43
C TRP A 242 -1.82 14.53 17.03
N GLU A 243 -2.38 15.66 16.55
CA GLU A 243 -3.72 15.70 15.99
C GLU A 243 -3.85 14.78 14.77
N ASN A 244 -2.90 14.81 13.83
CA ASN A 244 -2.91 13.93 12.66
C ASN A 244 -2.83 12.45 13.04
N VAL A 245 -1.98 12.08 14.02
CA VAL A 245 -1.95 10.71 14.57
C VAL A 245 -3.31 10.33 15.15
N ALA A 246 -3.92 11.23 15.93
CA ALA A 246 -5.23 10.97 16.53
C ALA A 246 -6.33 10.81 15.47
N LEU A 247 -6.32 11.63 14.41
CA LEU A 247 -7.28 11.51 13.30
C LEU A 247 -7.17 10.16 12.59
N VAL A 248 -5.95 9.67 12.36
CA VAL A 248 -5.75 8.32 11.80
C VAL A 248 -6.32 7.26 12.75
N ARG A 249 -6.10 7.39 14.05
CA ARG A 249 -6.63 6.45 15.05
C ARG A 249 -8.14 6.48 15.15
N LEU A 250 -8.77 7.65 15.04
CA LEU A 250 -10.22 7.79 14.95
C LEU A 250 -10.78 7.09 13.69
N GLN A 251 -10.19 7.35 12.53
CA GLN A 251 -10.60 6.71 11.27
C GLN A 251 -10.45 5.19 11.29
N THR A 252 -9.53 4.68 12.08
CA THR A 252 -9.26 3.24 12.23
C THR A 252 -9.96 2.63 13.46
N SER A 253 -10.90 3.35 14.07
CA SER A 253 -11.70 2.93 15.23
C SER A 253 -10.88 2.55 16.47
N ARG A 254 -9.65 3.07 16.61
CA ARG A 254 -8.78 2.91 17.80
C ARG A 254 -9.01 4.07 18.76
N PHE A 255 -10.19 4.13 19.35
CA PHE A 255 -10.70 5.29 20.07
C PHE A 255 -9.95 5.56 21.38
N GLU A 256 -9.55 4.53 22.13
CA GLU A 256 -8.74 4.65 23.35
C GLU A 256 -7.39 5.30 23.05
N GLU A 257 -6.67 4.77 22.04
CA GLU A 257 -5.39 5.33 21.62
C GLU A 257 -5.53 6.75 21.05
N ALA A 258 -6.66 7.03 20.38
CA ALA A 258 -6.98 8.37 19.89
C ALA A 258 -7.12 9.34 21.06
N LEU A 259 -7.83 8.97 22.15
CA LEU A 259 -7.98 9.82 23.35
C LEU A 259 -6.65 10.16 24.00
N GLU A 260 -5.74 9.17 24.13
CA GLU A 260 -4.38 9.42 24.66
C GLU A 260 -3.61 10.44 23.82
N THR A 261 -3.73 10.32 22.49
CA THR A 261 -3.04 11.20 21.56
C THR A 261 -3.64 12.60 21.52
N LEU A 262 -4.97 12.68 21.56
CA LEU A 262 -5.71 13.96 21.65
C LEU A 262 -5.37 14.71 22.93
N ALA A 263 -5.26 14.01 24.06
CA ALA A 263 -4.85 14.62 25.33
C ALA A 263 -3.45 15.24 25.24
N ARG A 264 -2.51 14.63 24.52
CA ARG A 264 -1.19 15.23 24.26
C ARG A 264 -1.28 16.49 23.40
N ALA A 265 -2.07 16.44 22.33
CA ALA A 265 -2.28 17.60 21.46
C ALA A 265 -2.96 18.76 22.21
N GLU A 266 -4.00 18.47 23.02
CA GLU A 266 -4.72 19.47 23.84
C GLU A 266 -3.82 20.10 24.90
N ALA A 267 -2.91 19.33 25.52
CA ALA A 267 -1.94 19.84 26.49
C ALA A 267 -0.95 20.85 25.87
N LEU A 268 -0.63 20.71 24.59
CA LEU A 268 0.23 21.64 23.86
C LEU A 268 -0.55 22.90 23.42
N LYS A 269 -1.72 22.71 22.80
CA LYS A 269 -2.56 23.80 22.32
C LYS A 269 -4.02 23.36 22.21
N PRO A 270 -4.89 23.72 23.14
CA PRO A 270 -6.31 23.41 23.06
C PRO A 270 -6.98 24.15 21.88
N THR A 271 -7.80 23.42 21.11
CA THR A 271 -8.58 23.96 20.00
C THR A 271 -10.01 23.39 20.01
N PRO A 272 -11.02 24.08 19.43
CA PRO A 272 -12.36 23.52 19.27
C PRO A 272 -12.36 22.17 18.51
N ARG A 273 -11.51 22.03 17.50
CA ARG A 273 -11.39 20.81 16.70
C ARG A 273 -10.86 19.62 17.52
N LEU A 274 -9.85 19.83 18.34
CA LEU A 274 -9.36 18.78 19.27
C LEU A 274 -10.45 18.39 20.26
N SER A 275 -11.16 19.36 20.83
CA SER A 275 -12.28 19.10 21.73
C SER A 275 -13.41 18.32 21.06
N PHE A 276 -13.75 18.63 19.82
CA PHE A 276 -14.73 17.88 19.02
C PHE A 276 -14.26 16.44 18.76
N ASN A 277 -13.02 16.24 18.32
CA ASN A 277 -12.46 14.93 18.06
C ASN A 277 -12.38 14.06 19.34
N THR A 278 -12.08 14.70 20.48
CA THR A 278 -12.10 14.02 21.79
C THR A 278 -13.52 13.58 22.15
N ALA A 279 -14.53 14.45 21.95
CA ALA A 279 -15.92 14.10 22.18
C ALA A 279 -16.38 12.96 21.27
N LEU A 280 -16.00 12.99 19.99
CA LEU A 280 -16.29 11.91 19.03
C LEU A 280 -15.70 10.56 19.48
N ALA A 281 -14.46 10.54 19.95
CA ALA A 281 -13.85 9.34 20.52
C ALA A 281 -14.61 8.84 21.76
N GLN A 282 -14.98 9.75 22.65
CA GLN A 282 -15.75 9.43 23.85
C GLN A 282 -17.14 8.85 23.52
N MET A 283 -17.83 9.40 22.51
CA MET A 283 -19.12 8.86 22.02
C MET A 283 -18.96 7.41 21.56
N ASN A 284 -17.96 7.14 20.74
CA ASN A 284 -17.68 5.79 20.24
C ASN A 284 -17.30 4.79 21.34
N LEU A 285 -16.72 5.27 22.44
CA LEU A 285 -16.43 4.44 23.62
C LEU A 285 -17.63 4.30 24.57
N GLY A 286 -18.77 4.93 24.25
CA GLY A 286 -19.95 4.94 25.13
C GLY A 286 -19.80 5.84 26.35
N GLN A 287 -18.80 6.72 26.39
CA GLN A 287 -18.56 7.68 27.47
C GLN A 287 -19.45 8.92 27.30
N PHE A 288 -20.75 8.72 27.08
CA PHE A 288 -21.72 9.76 26.71
C PHE A 288 -21.74 10.96 27.68
N PRO A 289 -21.69 10.81 29.03
CA PRO A 289 -21.68 11.96 29.93
C PRO A 289 -20.43 12.83 29.77
N ALA A 290 -19.27 12.24 29.48
CA ALA A 290 -18.03 12.99 29.28
C ALA A 290 -18.05 13.75 27.95
N ALA A 291 -18.54 13.08 26.88
CA ALA A 291 -18.74 13.69 25.57
C ALA A 291 -19.74 14.87 25.64
N GLU A 292 -20.89 14.66 26.30
CA GLU A 292 -21.90 15.70 26.54
C GLU A 292 -21.33 16.95 27.21
N ALA A 293 -20.61 16.77 28.32
CA ALA A 293 -20.00 17.87 29.06
C ALA A 293 -19.01 18.71 28.23
N ARG A 294 -18.31 18.03 27.29
CA ARG A 294 -17.37 18.67 26.38
C ARG A 294 -18.10 19.38 25.24
N LEU A 295 -19.07 18.70 24.62
CA LEU A 295 -19.86 19.23 23.50
C LEU A 295 -20.71 20.43 23.90
N ARG A 296 -21.28 20.43 25.13
CA ARG A 296 -22.00 21.57 25.67
C ARG A 296 -21.18 22.85 25.63
N LYS A 297 -19.88 22.75 25.99
CA LYS A 297 -18.99 23.92 25.92
C LYS A 297 -18.71 24.37 24.50
N LEU A 298 -18.73 23.43 23.53
CA LEU A 298 -18.46 23.74 22.12
C LEU A 298 -19.66 24.41 21.46
N VAL A 299 -20.91 23.96 21.73
CA VAL A 299 -22.11 24.52 21.09
C VAL A 299 -22.40 25.93 21.53
N ASP A 300 -21.90 26.35 22.71
CA ASP A 300 -22.02 27.72 23.23
C ASP A 300 -20.94 28.67 22.71
N GLN A 301 -19.95 28.16 21.92
CA GLN A 301 -18.86 28.95 21.35
C GLN A 301 -19.18 29.41 19.92
N ASP A 302 -18.68 30.58 19.57
CA ASP A 302 -18.64 31.02 18.18
C ASP A 302 -17.47 30.34 17.46
N ILE A 303 -17.73 29.22 16.75
CA ILE A 303 -16.75 28.44 16.06
C ILE A 303 -16.76 28.81 14.58
N GLU A 304 -15.67 29.39 14.08
CA GLU A 304 -15.53 29.81 12.67
C GLU A 304 -15.61 28.61 11.70
N GLU A 305 -15.08 27.44 12.09
CA GLU A 305 -15.11 26.23 11.28
C GLU A 305 -16.51 25.61 11.29
N ALA A 306 -17.34 25.95 10.29
CA ALA A 306 -18.74 25.53 10.19
C ALA A 306 -18.93 24.01 10.35
N ARG A 307 -18.01 23.19 9.83
CA ARG A 307 -18.09 21.73 9.95
C ARG A 307 -17.99 21.26 11.40
N ILE A 308 -17.13 21.88 12.20
CA ILE A 308 -16.98 21.56 13.64
C ILE A 308 -18.22 22.03 14.40
N ALA A 309 -18.72 23.24 14.11
CA ALA A 309 -19.92 23.78 14.74
C ALA A 309 -21.18 22.95 14.43
N ASP A 310 -21.36 22.54 13.16
CA ASP A 310 -22.46 21.68 12.73
C ASP A 310 -22.37 20.30 13.37
N GLY A 311 -21.18 19.69 13.34
CA GLY A 311 -20.93 18.38 13.95
C GLY A 311 -21.08 18.38 15.47
N ALA A 312 -20.65 19.46 16.16
CA ALA A 312 -20.82 19.58 17.60
C ALA A 312 -22.31 19.68 18.00
N GLN A 313 -23.13 20.39 17.19
CA GLN A 313 -24.56 20.47 17.42
C GLN A 313 -25.26 19.12 17.28
N ALA A 314 -24.96 18.38 16.21
CA ALA A 314 -25.52 17.06 15.98
C ALA A 314 -25.08 16.06 17.07
N LEU A 315 -23.77 15.99 17.32
CA LEU A 315 -23.20 15.05 18.28
C LEU A 315 -23.66 15.34 19.73
N TYR A 316 -23.88 16.61 20.08
CA TYR A 316 -24.45 16.97 21.39
C TYR A 316 -25.90 16.51 21.52
N ALA A 317 -26.72 16.78 20.50
CA ALA A 317 -28.10 16.33 20.46
C ALA A 317 -28.20 14.79 20.57
N GLU A 318 -27.34 14.10 19.87
CA GLU A 318 -27.25 12.64 19.90
C GLU A 318 -26.79 12.11 21.28
N ALA A 319 -25.78 12.76 21.90
CA ALA A 319 -25.36 12.41 23.26
C ALA A 319 -26.50 12.53 24.29
N LEU A 320 -27.34 13.55 24.17
CA LEU A 320 -28.49 13.70 25.02
C LEU A 320 -29.57 12.62 24.75
N LEU A 321 -29.83 12.32 23.49
CA LEU A 321 -30.78 11.27 23.09
C LEU A 321 -30.38 9.89 23.63
N LEU A 322 -29.11 9.48 23.43
CA LEU A 322 -28.59 8.19 23.85
C LEU A 322 -28.58 8.01 25.38
N GLN A 323 -28.57 9.10 26.13
CA GLN A 323 -28.72 9.10 27.60
C GLN A 323 -30.18 9.16 28.06
N GLY A 324 -31.16 9.21 27.15
CA GLY A 324 -32.56 9.34 27.48
C GLY A 324 -32.97 10.74 27.96
N LYS A 325 -32.15 11.77 27.75
CA LYS A 325 -32.37 13.17 28.16
C LYS A 325 -33.22 13.95 27.14
N GLY A 326 -34.32 13.33 26.69
CA GLY A 326 -35.16 13.89 25.64
C GLY A 326 -35.69 15.30 25.93
N ARG A 327 -36.00 15.65 27.21
CA ARG A 327 -36.42 17.00 27.57
C ARG A 327 -35.30 18.03 27.38
N GLU A 328 -34.11 17.72 27.80
CA GLU A 328 -32.92 18.57 27.64
C GLU A 328 -32.58 18.76 26.16
N LEU A 329 -32.70 17.69 25.37
CA LEU A 329 -32.54 17.73 23.92
C LEU A 329 -33.53 18.70 23.26
N LEU A 330 -34.83 18.57 23.56
CA LEU A 330 -35.87 19.46 23.01
C LEU A 330 -35.72 20.92 23.45
N ASP A 331 -35.23 21.14 24.67
CA ASP A 331 -34.90 22.48 25.17
C ASP A 331 -33.68 23.05 24.45
N PHE A 332 -32.64 22.28 24.27
CA PHE A 332 -31.45 22.65 23.48
C PHE A 332 -31.86 23.07 22.06
N LEU A 333 -32.63 22.27 21.34
CA LEU A 333 -33.02 22.54 19.96
C LEU A 333 -33.91 23.80 19.81
N ARG A 334 -34.65 24.17 20.86
CA ARG A 334 -35.42 25.44 20.89
C ARG A 334 -34.51 26.67 20.95
N HIS A 335 -33.40 26.59 21.68
CA HIS A 335 -32.48 27.70 21.87
C HIS A 335 -31.36 27.76 20.83
N HIS A 336 -31.07 26.63 20.20
CA HIS A 336 -30.03 26.50 19.17
C HIS A 336 -30.65 25.98 17.86
N PRO A 337 -31.16 26.90 17.00
CA PRO A 337 -31.78 26.50 15.74
C PRO A 337 -30.87 25.59 14.91
N ALA A 338 -31.47 24.58 14.30
CA ALA A 338 -30.74 23.60 13.49
C ALA A 338 -30.00 24.28 12.34
N ARG A 339 -28.70 24.00 12.23
CA ARG A 339 -27.89 24.44 11.11
C ARG A 339 -28.29 23.65 9.86
N THR A 340 -28.30 24.29 8.70
CA THR A 340 -28.85 23.71 7.45
C THR A 340 -28.32 22.31 7.12
N ARG A 341 -27.04 22.04 7.38
CA ARG A 341 -26.42 20.76 7.05
C ARG A 341 -26.90 19.59 7.90
N VAL A 342 -27.26 19.85 9.16
CA VAL A 342 -27.65 18.82 10.14
C VAL A 342 -29.13 18.86 10.46
N ALA A 343 -29.92 19.74 9.79
CA ALA A 343 -31.32 19.96 10.10
C ALA A 343 -32.19 18.70 9.98
N GLY A 344 -31.94 17.88 8.97
CA GLY A 344 -32.66 16.61 8.78
C GLY A 344 -32.38 15.57 9.88
N GLU A 345 -31.14 15.48 10.32
CA GLU A 345 -30.70 14.61 11.42
C GLU A 345 -31.30 15.07 12.76
N LEU A 346 -31.21 16.36 13.05
CA LEU A 346 -31.80 16.94 14.26
C LEU A 346 -33.33 16.81 14.30
N GLN A 347 -33.98 16.81 13.13
CA GLN A 347 -35.42 16.55 13.04
C GLN A 347 -35.74 15.09 13.42
N VAL A 348 -34.89 14.11 13.04
CA VAL A 348 -35.01 12.72 13.51
C VAL A 348 -34.89 12.67 15.03
N PHE A 349 -33.86 13.30 15.60
CA PHE A 349 -33.68 13.34 17.06
C PHE A 349 -34.86 14.01 17.79
N THR A 350 -35.43 15.03 17.19
CA THR A 350 -36.67 15.68 17.71
C THR A 350 -37.82 14.66 17.77
N CYS A 351 -38.07 13.90 16.70
CA CYS A 351 -39.07 12.84 16.68
C CYS A 351 -38.80 11.80 17.75
N GLN A 352 -37.55 11.30 17.82
CA GLN A 352 -37.14 10.28 18.78
C GLN A 352 -37.32 10.75 20.24
N ALA A 353 -37.00 12.01 20.54
CA ALA A 353 -37.17 12.59 21.87
C ALA A 353 -38.64 12.69 22.29
N HIS A 354 -39.51 13.11 21.38
CA HIS A 354 -40.96 13.15 21.66
C HIS A 354 -41.54 11.77 21.87
N ILE A 355 -41.16 10.77 21.05
CA ILE A 355 -41.60 9.37 21.19
C ILE A 355 -41.13 8.78 22.54
N SER A 356 -39.85 8.95 22.87
CA SER A 356 -39.27 8.50 24.14
C SER A 356 -39.96 9.15 25.36
N GLY A 357 -40.41 10.40 25.20
CA GLY A 357 -41.18 11.16 26.20
C GLY A 357 -42.67 10.84 26.23
N ASN A 358 -43.16 9.91 25.40
CA ASN A 358 -44.58 9.62 25.19
C ASN A 358 -45.42 10.82 24.74
N ASP A 359 -44.80 11.86 24.18
CA ASP A 359 -45.52 13.02 23.60
C ASP A 359 -45.84 12.74 22.11
N TRP A 360 -46.80 11.85 21.90
CA TRP A 360 -47.20 11.38 20.59
C TRP A 360 -47.78 12.47 19.68
N LYS A 361 -48.38 13.49 20.24
CA LYS A 361 -48.93 14.59 19.45
C LYS A 361 -47.82 15.39 18.79
N SER A 362 -46.84 15.77 19.57
CA SER A 362 -45.67 16.49 19.05
C SER A 362 -44.78 15.57 18.18
N ALA A 363 -44.66 14.31 18.53
CA ALA A 363 -43.94 13.32 17.72
C ALA A 363 -44.51 13.19 16.30
N LEU A 364 -45.82 13.07 16.17
CA LEU A 364 -46.50 12.99 14.88
C LEU A 364 -46.35 14.27 14.06
N ALA A 365 -46.46 15.45 14.72
CA ALA A 365 -46.25 16.73 14.06
C ALA A 365 -44.81 16.86 13.54
N ALA A 366 -43.83 16.52 14.37
CA ALA A 366 -42.40 16.50 13.96
C ALA A 366 -42.13 15.50 12.83
N LEU A 367 -42.77 14.34 12.85
CA LEU A 367 -42.63 13.30 11.82
C LEU A 367 -43.21 13.78 10.48
N GLN A 368 -44.39 14.39 10.48
CA GLN A 368 -45.01 14.96 9.27
C GLN A 368 -44.15 16.08 8.68
N GLU A 369 -43.63 16.95 9.52
CA GLU A 369 -42.68 18.00 9.10
C GLU A 369 -41.42 17.42 8.51
N GLY A 370 -40.88 16.35 9.11
CA GLY A 370 -39.69 15.64 8.61
C GLY A 370 -39.91 14.99 7.25
N ILE A 371 -41.06 14.32 7.05
CA ILE A 371 -41.43 13.72 5.76
C ILE A 371 -41.56 14.81 4.68
N GLU A 372 -42.12 15.97 5.01
CA GLU A 372 -42.28 17.07 4.06
C GLU A 372 -40.95 17.74 3.70
N LYS A 373 -40.13 18.08 4.70
CA LYS A 373 -38.91 18.86 4.52
C LYS A 373 -37.68 18.04 4.17
N PHE A 374 -37.59 16.79 4.65
CA PHE A 374 -36.42 15.92 4.55
C PHE A 374 -36.75 14.52 4.02
N PRO A 375 -37.46 14.38 2.88
CA PRO A 375 -37.97 13.11 2.38
C PRO A 375 -36.88 12.10 1.99
N LYS A 376 -35.63 12.55 1.85
CA LYS A 376 -34.47 11.69 1.52
C LYS A 376 -33.74 11.12 2.75
N VAL A 377 -34.09 11.58 3.96
CA VAL A 377 -33.54 11.01 5.20
C VAL A 377 -34.17 9.64 5.40
N PRO A 378 -33.39 8.57 5.58
CA PRO A 378 -33.91 7.19 5.62
C PRO A 378 -35.05 6.97 6.59
N PHE A 379 -34.96 7.56 7.78
CA PHE A 379 -36.01 7.49 8.80
C PHE A 379 -37.34 8.07 8.29
N PHE A 380 -37.35 9.22 7.63
CA PHE A 380 -38.55 9.84 7.08
C PHE A 380 -39.05 9.12 5.83
N GLN A 381 -38.17 8.54 5.04
CA GLN A 381 -38.57 7.69 3.92
C GLN A 381 -39.36 6.48 4.43
N GLN A 382 -38.86 5.74 5.41
CA GLN A 382 -39.56 4.62 6.04
C GLN A 382 -40.87 5.04 6.71
N ALA A 383 -40.88 6.22 7.33
CA ALA A 383 -42.09 6.79 7.91
C ALA A 383 -43.19 7.07 6.87
N SER A 384 -42.80 7.51 5.66
CA SER A 384 -43.76 7.83 4.57
C SER A 384 -44.44 6.58 3.99
N GLU A 385 -43.86 5.38 4.21
CA GLU A 385 -44.43 4.09 3.80
C GLU A 385 -45.56 3.63 4.74
N LEU A 386 -45.67 4.23 5.93
CA LEU A 386 -46.76 3.91 6.84
C LEU A 386 -48.12 4.34 6.25
N PRO A 387 -49.20 3.61 6.55
CA PRO A 387 -50.52 4.05 6.14
C PRO A 387 -50.77 5.51 6.60
N PRO A 388 -51.17 6.44 5.74
CA PRO A 388 -51.31 7.87 6.06
C PRO A 388 -52.12 8.13 7.31
N LYS A 389 -53.17 7.34 7.55
CA LYS A 389 -54.01 7.39 8.78
C LYS A 389 -53.23 7.15 10.07
N TYR A 390 -52.07 6.45 10.02
CA TYR A 390 -51.25 6.19 11.21
C TYR A 390 -50.45 7.44 11.62
N LEU A 391 -50.26 8.37 10.72
CA LEU A 391 -49.60 9.65 10.95
C LEU A 391 -50.56 10.72 11.50
N GLU A 392 -51.87 10.41 11.64
CA GLU A 392 -52.85 11.31 12.21
C GLU A 392 -53.08 10.99 13.69
N TYR A 393 -52.96 11.99 14.57
CA TYR A 393 -53.12 11.81 16.03
C TYR A 393 -54.49 11.22 16.43
N ARG A 394 -55.58 11.51 15.69
CA ARG A 394 -56.92 10.93 15.94
C ARG A 394 -56.97 9.40 15.83
N PHE A 395 -56.05 8.78 15.08
CA PHE A 395 -55.96 7.32 14.94
C PHE A 395 -54.96 6.70 15.89
N PHE A 396 -54.19 7.49 16.64
CA PHE A 396 -53.15 7.01 17.53
C PHE A 396 -53.67 6.08 18.66
N ALA A 397 -54.93 6.23 19.05
CA ALA A 397 -55.58 5.31 20.02
C ALA A 397 -55.72 3.86 19.50
N ARG A 398 -55.53 3.62 18.18
CA ARG A 398 -55.53 2.29 17.61
C ARG A 398 -54.20 1.60 17.90
N LYS A 399 -54.31 0.34 18.42
CA LYS A 399 -53.12 -0.46 18.81
C LYS A 399 -52.12 -0.62 17.67
N GLU A 400 -52.63 -0.83 16.44
CA GLU A 400 -51.79 -1.04 15.25
C GLU A 400 -51.01 0.22 14.85
N ALA A 401 -51.61 1.38 14.92
CA ALA A 401 -50.92 2.66 14.60
C ALA A 401 -49.80 2.93 15.61
N ARG A 402 -50.11 2.72 16.89
CA ARG A 402 -49.13 2.89 17.97
C ARG A 402 -47.96 1.92 17.82
N ALA A 403 -48.24 0.65 17.61
CA ALA A 403 -47.23 -0.39 17.42
C ALA A 403 -46.31 -0.08 16.22
N ALA A 404 -46.88 0.38 15.10
CA ALA A 404 -46.11 0.75 13.91
C ALA A 404 -45.14 1.92 14.16
N LEU A 405 -45.59 2.94 14.93
CA LEU A 405 -44.75 4.10 15.29
C LEU A 405 -43.69 3.74 16.33
N GLU A 406 -44.03 2.90 17.31
CA GLU A 406 -43.03 2.37 18.27
C GLU A 406 -42.00 1.49 17.57
N GLN A 407 -42.42 0.69 16.60
CA GLN A 407 -41.49 -0.11 15.77
C GLN A 407 -40.53 0.79 14.97
N LEU A 408 -41.03 1.79 14.27
CA LEU A 408 -40.22 2.79 13.54
C LEU A 408 -39.20 3.49 14.46
N HIS A 409 -39.63 3.84 15.68
CA HIS A 409 -38.73 4.41 16.68
C HIS A 409 -37.60 3.46 17.05
N LEU A 410 -37.91 2.20 17.36
CA LEU A 410 -36.91 1.22 17.76
C LEU A 410 -35.94 0.91 16.63
N GLU A 411 -36.41 0.82 15.39
CA GLU A 411 -35.56 0.62 14.21
C GLU A 411 -34.63 1.85 13.98
N GLY A 412 -35.15 3.06 14.16
CA GLY A 412 -34.34 4.28 14.11
C GLY A 412 -33.30 4.34 15.23
N MET A 413 -33.66 3.96 16.46
CA MET A 413 -32.70 3.86 17.57
C MET A 413 -31.64 2.77 17.33
N ALA A 414 -32.02 1.66 16.72
CA ALA A 414 -31.07 0.61 16.37
C ALA A 414 -30.02 1.12 15.36
N ALA A 415 -30.43 1.91 14.36
CA ALA A 415 -29.52 2.53 13.41
C ALA A 415 -28.52 3.45 14.14
N ILE A 416 -28.98 4.30 15.05
CA ILE A 416 -28.09 5.17 15.85
C ILE A 416 -27.12 4.33 16.68
N TRP A 417 -27.59 3.31 17.39
CA TRP A 417 -26.70 2.44 18.18
C TRP A 417 -25.65 1.71 17.32
N SER A 418 -26.00 1.35 16.06
CA SER A 418 -25.07 0.69 15.14
C SER A 418 -23.92 1.61 14.71
N GLU A 419 -24.16 2.92 14.58
CA GLU A 419 -23.11 3.91 14.25
C GLU A 419 -22.02 3.96 15.31
N PHE A 420 -22.40 3.83 16.60
CA PHE A 420 -21.45 3.75 17.72
C PHE A 420 -21.01 2.31 18.04
N ARG A 421 -21.27 1.36 17.14
CA ARG A 421 -20.88 -0.05 17.28
C ARG A 421 -21.38 -0.69 18.59
N ARG A 422 -22.50 -0.18 19.13
CA ARG A 422 -23.17 -0.74 20.32
C ARG A 422 -24.16 -1.81 19.88
N TRP A 423 -23.58 -2.90 19.37
CA TRP A 423 -24.31 -3.98 18.74
C TRP A 423 -25.30 -4.69 19.69
N ASP A 424 -24.98 -4.73 20.99
CA ASP A 424 -25.86 -5.18 22.05
C ASP A 424 -27.15 -4.37 22.11
N LYS A 425 -27.04 -3.02 22.09
CA LYS A 425 -28.17 -2.10 22.11
C LYS A 425 -28.94 -2.09 20.78
N CYS A 426 -28.23 -2.18 19.68
CA CYS A 426 -28.82 -2.33 18.36
C CYS A 426 -29.73 -3.58 18.32
N LEU A 427 -29.25 -4.74 18.75
CA LEU A 427 -30.05 -5.97 18.81
C LEU A 427 -31.21 -5.88 19.78
N GLU A 428 -31.03 -5.28 20.97
CA GLU A 428 -32.12 -5.06 21.93
C GLU A 428 -33.29 -4.29 21.27
N CYS A 429 -32.98 -3.22 20.53
CA CYS A 429 -33.97 -2.44 19.81
C CYS A 429 -34.65 -3.25 18.69
N LEU A 430 -33.88 -3.95 17.87
CA LEU A 430 -34.41 -4.73 16.73
C LEU A 430 -35.25 -5.92 17.19
N GLU A 431 -34.80 -6.66 18.20
CA GLU A 431 -35.56 -7.78 18.76
C GLU A 431 -36.88 -7.30 19.38
N LYS A 432 -36.88 -6.16 20.08
CA LYS A 432 -38.09 -5.54 20.60
C LYS A 432 -39.02 -5.05 19.48
N ALA A 433 -38.48 -4.43 18.43
CA ALA A 433 -39.24 -3.98 17.26
C ALA A 433 -40.03 -5.15 16.62
N ARG A 434 -39.40 -6.30 16.52
CA ARG A 434 -40.03 -7.54 15.97
C ARG A 434 -41.22 -8.04 16.81
N THR A 435 -41.32 -7.71 18.09
CA THR A 435 -42.51 -8.09 18.92
C THR A 435 -43.70 -7.19 18.63
N LEU A 436 -43.51 -6.05 18.00
CA LEU A 436 -44.56 -5.08 17.71
C LEU A 436 -45.23 -5.29 16.34
N GLY A 437 -44.53 -5.93 15.41
CA GLY A 437 -45.04 -6.17 14.08
C GLY A 437 -44.04 -6.91 13.18
N PRO A 438 -44.43 -7.26 11.95
CA PRO A 438 -43.54 -7.86 10.99
C PRO A 438 -42.42 -6.88 10.62
N VAL A 439 -41.24 -7.41 10.25
CA VAL A 439 -40.12 -6.61 9.74
C VAL A 439 -40.53 -5.93 8.44
N ARG A 440 -40.22 -4.65 8.29
CA ARG A 440 -40.71 -3.82 7.19
C ARG A 440 -39.83 -3.82 5.95
N GLY A 441 -38.56 -4.16 6.07
CA GLY A 441 -37.64 -4.18 4.94
C GLY A 441 -36.48 -5.14 5.15
N ALA A 442 -35.87 -5.56 4.07
CA ALA A 442 -34.70 -6.43 4.10
C ALA A 442 -33.47 -5.72 4.71
N ASP A 443 -33.38 -4.41 4.63
CA ASP A 443 -32.35 -3.55 5.22
C ASP A 443 -32.29 -3.69 6.76
N ILE A 444 -33.44 -3.80 7.42
CA ILE A 444 -33.51 -4.05 8.87
C ILE A 444 -32.92 -5.43 9.22
N LEU A 445 -33.19 -6.45 8.41
CA LEU A 445 -32.64 -7.79 8.61
C LEU A 445 -31.14 -7.84 8.30
N ILE A 446 -30.66 -7.06 7.31
CA ILE A 446 -29.23 -6.90 7.03
C ILE A 446 -28.53 -6.27 8.23
N MET A 447 -29.08 -5.20 8.79
CA MET A 447 -28.55 -4.55 10.00
C MET A 447 -28.53 -5.54 11.17
N GLN A 448 -29.59 -6.30 11.37
CA GLN A 448 -29.68 -7.31 12.42
C GLN A 448 -28.65 -8.43 12.23
N SER A 449 -28.45 -8.88 11.00
CA SER A 449 -27.42 -9.85 10.64
C SER A 449 -26.03 -9.33 10.99
N SER A 450 -25.70 -8.12 10.54
CA SER A 450 -24.41 -7.48 10.86
C SER A 450 -24.18 -7.38 12.37
N ALA A 451 -25.20 -7.02 13.13
CA ALA A 451 -25.11 -6.94 14.58
C ALA A 451 -24.87 -8.33 15.22
N TYR A 452 -25.54 -9.38 14.73
CA TYR A 452 -25.29 -10.75 15.20
C TYR A 452 -23.86 -11.23 14.90
N GLU A 453 -23.31 -10.92 13.72
CA GLU A 453 -21.90 -11.23 13.40
C GLU A 453 -20.95 -10.57 14.40
N GLN A 454 -21.17 -9.28 14.69
CA GLN A 454 -20.30 -8.50 15.58
C GLN A 454 -20.35 -8.97 17.05
N VAL A 455 -21.44 -9.59 17.49
CA VAL A 455 -21.54 -10.18 18.83
C VAL A 455 -21.25 -11.68 18.86
N GLY A 456 -20.76 -12.27 17.77
CA GLY A 456 -20.36 -13.68 17.70
C GLY A 456 -21.54 -14.66 17.68
N ARG A 457 -22.67 -14.26 17.07
CA ARG A 457 -23.90 -15.10 16.91
C ARG A 457 -24.18 -15.41 15.43
N PRO A 458 -23.27 -16.11 14.71
CA PRO A 458 -23.38 -16.31 13.27
C PRO A 458 -24.58 -17.19 12.84
N ASP A 459 -25.09 -18.05 13.71
CA ASP A 459 -26.31 -18.87 13.41
C ASP A 459 -27.56 -17.98 13.36
N ASP A 460 -27.66 -17.00 14.24
CA ASP A 460 -28.73 -16.01 14.21
C ASP A 460 -28.62 -15.10 13.00
N SER A 461 -27.40 -14.71 12.62
CA SER A 461 -27.12 -13.97 11.38
C SER A 461 -27.63 -14.74 10.15
N LEU A 462 -27.28 -16.02 10.04
CA LEU A 462 -27.73 -16.87 8.94
C LEU A 462 -29.27 -16.97 8.88
N ARG A 463 -29.90 -17.12 10.05
CA ARG A 463 -31.36 -17.22 10.14
C ARG A 463 -32.04 -15.95 9.63
N VAL A 464 -31.58 -14.77 10.03
CA VAL A 464 -32.19 -13.50 9.59
C VAL A 464 -31.87 -13.17 8.13
N LEU A 465 -30.70 -13.55 7.60
CA LEU A 465 -30.41 -13.42 6.17
C LEU A 465 -31.27 -14.34 5.30
N ARG A 466 -31.59 -15.55 5.77
CA ARG A 466 -32.56 -16.43 5.11
C ARG A 466 -33.98 -15.85 5.12
N GLU A 467 -34.35 -15.14 6.17
CA GLU A 467 -35.62 -14.40 6.24
C GLU A 467 -35.61 -13.24 5.25
N ALA A 468 -34.50 -12.46 5.19
CA ALA A 468 -34.31 -11.37 4.23
C ALA A 468 -34.41 -11.87 2.78
N GLN A 469 -33.78 -13.01 2.47
CA GLN A 469 -33.85 -13.64 1.15
C GLN A 469 -35.28 -14.03 0.75
N LYS A 470 -36.09 -14.51 1.69
CA LYS A 470 -37.51 -14.81 1.42
C LYS A 470 -38.33 -13.55 1.20
N MET A 471 -37.99 -12.45 1.87
CA MET A 471 -38.67 -11.17 1.76
C MET A 471 -38.34 -10.49 0.42
N ASP A 472 -37.05 -10.44 0.06
CA ASP A 472 -36.55 -9.83 -1.19
C ASP A 472 -35.47 -10.72 -1.81
N PRO A 473 -35.86 -11.73 -2.61
CA PRO A 473 -34.95 -12.69 -3.21
C PRO A 473 -33.96 -12.07 -4.21
N THR A 474 -34.29 -10.89 -4.73
CA THR A 474 -33.50 -10.21 -5.78
C THR A 474 -32.59 -9.11 -5.23
N ASN A 475 -32.65 -8.83 -3.95
CA ASN A 475 -31.83 -7.80 -3.31
C ASN A 475 -30.34 -8.16 -3.35
N PRO A 476 -29.49 -7.38 -4.04
CA PRO A 476 -28.09 -7.74 -4.21
C PRO A 476 -27.32 -7.79 -2.89
N LEU A 477 -27.64 -6.93 -1.91
CA LEU A 477 -26.98 -6.93 -0.60
C LEU A 477 -27.33 -8.17 0.19
N VAL A 478 -28.61 -8.60 0.17
CA VAL A 478 -29.03 -9.85 0.81
C VAL A 478 -28.32 -11.04 0.19
N GLN A 479 -28.29 -11.10 -1.16
CA GLN A 479 -27.63 -12.16 -1.90
C GLN A 479 -26.14 -12.22 -1.57
N ASN A 480 -25.45 -11.07 -1.58
CA ASN A 480 -24.02 -11.02 -1.25
C ASN A 480 -23.74 -11.45 0.20
N ASN A 481 -24.47 -10.88 1.17
CA ASN A 481 -24.21 -11.13 2.58
C ASN A 481 -24.52 -12.59 2.96
N LEU A 482 -25.63 -13.14 2.46
CA LEU A 482 -25.95 -14.54 2.66
C LEU A 482 -24.94 -15.47 1.97
N GLY A 483 -24.60 -15.17 0.72
CA GLY A 483 -23.61 -15.93 -0.04
C GLY A 483 -22.25 -15.92 0.63
N TYR A 484 -21.78 -14.77 1.08
CA TYR A 484 -20.49 -14.62 1.77
C TYR A 484 -20.48 -15.38 3.12
N LEU A 485 -21.55 -15.28 3.92
CA LEU A 485 -21.64 -16.02 5.17
C LEU A 485 -21.65 -17.54 4.96
N LEU A 486 -22.37 -18.04 3.95
CA LEU A 486 -22.34 -19.45 3.58
C LEU A 486 -20.95 -19.91 3.13
N LEU A 487 -20.25 -19.07 2.36
CA LEU A 487 -18.91 -19.33 1.85
C LEU A 487 -17.87 -19.41 2.98
N GLU A 488 -17.87 -18.45 3.90
CA GLU A 488 -16.93 -18.41 5.03
C GLU A 488 -17.13 -19.60 5.99
N ARG A 489 -18.36 -20.04 6.13
CA ARG A 489 -18.71 -21.20 6.97
C ARG A 489 -18.67 -22.54 6.22
N GLU A 490 -18.33 -22.54 4.95
CA GLU A 490 -18.24 -23.72 4.07
C GLU A 490 -19.52 -24.61 4.12
N LEU A 491 -20.72 -23.96 4.29
CA LEU A 491 -21.98 -24.68 4.46
C LEU A 491 -22.55 -25.15 3.13
N ASN A 492 -22.53 -24.36 2.09
CA ASN A 492 -23.03 -24.70 0.75
C ASN A 492 -22.35 -23.81 -0.29
N LEU A 493 -21.19 -24.23 -0.77
CA LEU A 493 -20.35 -23.42 -1.67
C LEU A 493 -21.01 -23.11 -3.03
N GLU A 494 -21.82 -24.03 -3.55
CA GLU A 494 -22.52 -23.84 -4.83
C GLU A 494 -23.64 -22.81 -4.71
N GLU A 495 -24.45 -22.89 -3.65
CA GLU A 495 -25.46 -21.89 -3.36
C GLU A 495 -24.83 -20.52 -3.08
N ALA A 496 -23.75 -20.50 -2.29
CA ALA A 496 -23.01 -19.28 -1.98
C ALA A 496 -22.53 -18.60 -3.27
N ALA A 497 -21.89 -19.33 -4.16
CA ALA A 497 -21.42 -18.83 -5.44
C ALA A 497 -22.57 -18.29 -6.31
N THR A 498 -23.68 -19.04 -6.39
CA THR A 498 -24.86 -18.62 -7.19
C THR A 498 -25.43 -17.29 -6.68
N LEU A 499 -25.53 -17.11 -5.37
CA LEU A 499 -26.02 -15.88 -4.76
C LEU A 499 -25.07 -14.70 -5.02
N ILE A 500 -23.76 -14.93 -4.84
CA ILE A 500 -22.73 -13.89 -5.06
C ILE A 500 -22.65 -13.52 -6.55
N GLU A 501 -22.71 -14.48 -7.47
CA GLU A 501 -22.75 -14.23 -8.93
C GLU A 501 -23.96 -13.38 -9.31
N ALA A 502 -25.15 -13.68 -8.76
CA ALA A 502 -26.36 -12.89 -9.00
C ALA A 502 -26.19 -11.44 -8.50
N SER A 503 -25.64 -11.26 -7.29
CA SER A 503 -25.34 -9.96 -6.73
C SER A 503 -24.31 -9.19 -7.55
N ALA A 504 -23.22 -9.83 -7.97
CA ALA A 504 -22.16 -9.19 -8.77
C ALA A 504 -22.68 -8.77 -10.16
N LYS A 505 -23.59 -9.51 -10.74
CA LYS A 505 -24.26 -9.14 -11.99
C LYS A 505 -25.14 -7.90 -11.82
N ALA A 506 -25.81 -7.76 -10.69
CA ALA A 506 -26.68 -6.62 -10.38
C ALA A 506 -25.87 -5.36 -9.98
N THR A 507 -24.69 -5.52 -9.37
CA THR A 507 -23.87 -4.43 -8.85
C THR A 507 -22.39 -4.59 -9.26
N PRO A 508 -22.07 -4.51 -10.58
CA PRO A 508 -20.74 -4.81 -11.12
C PRO A 508 -19.63 -3.83 -10.67
N ASP A 509 -20.01 -2.65 -10.21
CA ASP A 509 -19.10 -1.60 -9.74
C ASP A 509 -19.00 -1.54 -8.21
N ASN A 510 -19.60 -2.51 -7.51
CA ASN A 510 -19.43 -2.65 -6.06
C ASN A 510 -18.23 -3.56 -5.77
N GLY A 511 -17.09 -2.95 -5.41
CA GLY A 511 -15.85 -3.69 -5.19
C GLY A 511 -15.94 -4.77 -4.12
N ASN A 512 -16.76 -4.60 -3.08
CA ASN A 512 -16.96 -5.64 -2.05
C ASN A 512 -17.68 -6.87 -2.62
N VAL A 513 -18.64 -6.66 -3.51
CA VAL A 513 -19.36 -7.76 -4.16
C VAL A 513 -18.46 -8.47 -5.18
N VAL A 514 -17.67 -7.70 -5.94
CA VAL A 514 -16.68 -8.27 -6.88
C VAL A 514 -15.61 -9.06 -6.13
N ASP A 515 -15.16 -8.59 -4.96
CA ASP A 515 -14.24 -9.33 -4.07
C ASP A 515 -14.86 -10.64 -3.58
N SER A 516 -16.10 -10.60 -3.09
CA SER A 516 -16.84 -11.80 -2.67
C SER A 516 -16.93 -12.82 -3.81
N LEU A 517 -17.15 -12.37 -5.06
CA LEU A 517 -17.17 -13.25 -6.23
C LEU A 517 -15.80 -13.91 -6.47
N GLY A 518 -14.72 -13.14 -6.46
CA GLY A 518 -13.38 -13.68 -6.61
C GLY A 518 -13.01 -14.66 -5.50
N TRP A 519 -13.42 -14.37 -4.28
CA TRP A 519 -13.24 -15.27 -3.14
C TRP A 519 -14.03 -16.57 -3.27
N ALA A 520 -15.29 -16.49 -3.76
CA ALA A 520 -16.09 -17.69 -4.06
C ALA A 520 -15.45 -18.56 -5.14
N GLN A 521 -14.95 -17.96 -6.22
CA GLN A 521 -14.21 -18.67 -7.28
C GLN A 521 -12.95 -19.36 -6.73
N PHE A 522 -12.21 -18.70 -5.83
CA PHE A 522 -11.06 -19.28 -5.14
C PHE A 522 -11.42 -20.51 -4.31
N LYS A 523 -12.47 -20.41 -3.49
CA LYS A 523 -12.96 -21.53 -2.65
C LYS A 523 -13.46 -22.71 -3.50
N LEU A 524 -13.96 -22.46 -4.70
CA LEU A 524 -14.33 -23.47 -5.68
C LEU A 524 -13.14 -24.02 -6.49
N GLY A 525 -11.92 -23.53 -6.25
CA GLY A 525 -10.70 -23.97 -6.95
C GLY A 525 -10.51 -23.37 -8.36
N ARG A 526 -11.33 -22.40 -8.77
CA ARG A 526 -11.25 -21.72 -10.07
C ARG A 526 -10.22 -20.58 -10.02
N LEU A 527 -8.93 -20.93 -9.91
CA LEU A 527 -7.87 -19.98 -9.55
C LEU A 527 -7.67 -18.85 -10.57
N ASP A 528 -7.77 -19.14 -11.88
CA ASP A 528 -7.54 -18.14 -12.93
C ASP A 528 -8.70 -17.13 -13.00
N GLU A 529 -9.93 -17.61 -12.83
CA GLU A 529 -11.12 -16.75 -12.73
C GLU A 529 -11.04 -15.87 -11.46
N ALA A 530 -10.66 -16.47 -10.34
CA ALA A 530 -10.50 -15.75 -9.07
C ALA A 530 -9.46 -14.62 -9.18
N GLU A 531 -8.31 -14.90 -9.79
CA GLU A 531 -7.28 -13.87 -10.02
C GLU A 531 -7.81 -12.71 -10.86
N ALA A 532 -8.44 -13.01 -12.01
CA ALA A 532 -8.98 -12.00 -12.91
C ALA A 532 -10.03 -11.13 -12.20
N THR A 533 -10.95 -11.77 -11.45
CA THR A 533 -12.01 -11.09 -10.71
C THR A 533 -11.44 -10.23 -9.57
N LEU A 534 -10.47 -10.74 -8.80
CA LEU A 534 -9.86 -9.98 -7.69
C LEU A 534 -8.97 -8.84 -8.17
N ARG A 535 -8.32 -8.96 -9.33
CA ARG A 535 -7.62 -7.83 -9.95
C ARG A 535 -8.61 -6.71 -10.32
N ARG A 536 -9.76 -7.06 -10.88
CA ARG A 536 -10.84 -6.10 -11.13
C ARG A 536 -11.38 -5.50 -9.82
N ALA A 537 -11.59 -6.31 -8.77
CA ALA A 537 -11.99 -5.81 -7.45
C ALA A 537 -10.98 -4.78 -6.91
N ALA A 538 -9.68 -5.03 -7.09
CA ALA A 538 -8.61 -4.11 -6.68
C ALA A 538 -8.58 -2.79 -7.49
N GLU A 539 -9.08 -2.79 -8.72
CA GLU A 539 -9.27 -1.57 -9.53
C GLU A 539 -10.48 -0.75 -9.06
N VAL A 540 -11.60 -1.43 -8.78
CA VAL A 540 -12.84 -0.79 -8.31
C VAL A 540 -12.72 -0.31 -6.85
N SER A 541 -12.03 -1.08 -6.00
CA SER A 541 -11.79 -0.78 -4.58
C SER A 541 -10.29 -0.76 -4.26
N PRO A 542 -9.53 0.23 -4.75
CA PRO A 542 -8.07 0.26 -4.62
C PRO A 542 -7.59 0.37 -3.17
N PHE A 543 -8.45 0.81 -2.26
CA PHE A 543 -8.15 1.06 -0.84
C PHE A 543 -8.66 -0.05 0.09
N SER A 544 -9.11 -1.19 -0.45
CA SER A 544 -9.55 -2.35 0.34
C SER A 544 -8.37 -3.27 0.66
N PRO A 545 -7.99 -3.44 1.93
CA PRO A 545 -6.98 -4.41 2.33
C PRO A 545 -7.45 -5.85 2.12
N GLU A 546 -8.76 -6.13 2.29
CA GLU A 546 -9.36 -7.44 2.10
C GLU A 546 -9.18 -7.95 0.67
N VAL A 547 -9.48 -7.11 -0.32
CA VAL A 547 -9.29 -7.44 -1.74
C VAL A 547 -7.85 -7.84 -2.03
N ARG A 548 -6.90 -7.05 -1.51
CA ARG A 548 -5.47 -7.33 -1.71
C ARG A 548 -5.00 -8.58 -0.98
N LYS A 549 -5.57 -8.83 0.21
CA LYS A 549 -5.33 -10.06 0.96
C LYS A 549 -5.82 -11.27 0.18
N HIS A 550 -7.07 -11.24 -0.32
CA HIS A 550 -7.64 -12.33 -1.12
C HIS A 550 -6.87 -12.56 -2.42
N LEU A 551 -6.50 -11.50 -3.15
CA LEU A 551 -5.67 -11.62 -4.35
C LEU A 551 -4.32 -12.27 -4.04
N GLY A 552 -3.66 -11.87 -2.96
CA GLY A 552 -2.41 -12.49 -2.52
C GLY A 552 -2.57 -13.98 -2.20
N GLU A 553 -3.69 -14.40 -1.58
CA GLU A 553 -4.00 -15.82 -1.34
C GLU A 553 -4.06 -16.64 -2.63
N VAL A 554 -4.79 -16.13 -3.61
CA VAL A 554 -4.92 -16.77 -4.93
C VAL A 554 -3.55 -16.89 -5.59
N LEU A 555 -2.75 -15.83 -5.59
CA LEU A 555 -1.41 -15.80 -6.17
C LEU A 555 -0.44 -16.78 -5.47
N VAL A 556 -0.51 -16.92 -4.14
CA VAL A 556 0.25 -17.95 -3.41
C VAL A 556 -0.14 -19.34 -3.87
N LYS A 557 -1.43 -19.60 -4.04
CA LYS A 557 -1.93 -20.90 -4.49
C LYS A 557 -1.51 -21.24 -5.91
N GLN A 558 -1.38 -20.22 -6.78
CA GLN A 558 -0.86 -20.37 -8.14
C GLN A 558 0.68 -20.43 -8.21
N GLY A 559 1.40 -20.23 -7.09
CA GLY A 559 2.87 -20.18 -7.06
C GLY A 559 3.48 -18.84 -7.52
N LYS A 560 2.69 -17.81 -7.73
CA LYS A 560 3.13 -16.44 -8.10
C LYS A 560 3.59 -15.66 -6.86
N LEU A 561 4.62 -16.18 -6.16
CA LEU A 561 4.99 -15.75 -4.80
C LEU A 561 5.43 -14.29 -4.73
N ALA A 562 6.11 -13.76 -5.75
CA ALA A 562 6.56 -12.37 -5.77
C ALA A 562 5.39 -11.38 -5.87
N GLU A 563 4.43 -11.67 -6.74
CA GLU A 563 3.22 -10.86 -6.88
C GLU A 563 2.34 -10.95 -5.61
N ALA A 564 2.25 -12.14 -5.00
CA ALA A 564 1.53 -12.33 -3.75
C ALA A 564 2.12 -11.47 -2.63
N ALA A 565 3.46 -11.46 -2.49
CA ALA A 565 4.14 -10.62 -1.52
C ALA A 565 3.84 -9.14 -1.74
N GLU A 566 3.85 -8.67 -2.99
CA GLU A 566 3.52 -7.29 -3.35
C GLU A 566 2.07 -6.94 -2.94
N GLN A 567 1.08 -7.80 -3.22
CA GLN A 567 -0.30 -7.53 -2.84
C GLN A 567 -0.47 -7.49 -1.31
N TRP A 568 0.18 -8.38 -0.57
CA TRP A 568 0.13 -8.38 0.89
C TRP A 568 0.86 -7.17 1.50
N GLU A 569 1.97 -6.72 0.92
CA GLU A 569 2.65 -5.47 1.32
C GLU A 569 1.73 -4.25 1.14
N ARG A 570 1.02 -4.18 0.01
CA ARG A 570 0.02 -3.14 -0.25
C ARG A 570 -1.16 -3.22 0.73
N ALA A 571 -1.62 -4.42 1.10
CA ALA A 571 -2.65 -4.60 2.13
C ALA A 571 -2.19 -4.05 3.48
N LEU A 572 -0.93 -4.28 3.86
CA LEU A 572 -0.34 -3.83 5.12
C LEU A 572 -0.16 -2.31 5.22
N ALA A 573 -0.35 -1.55 4.14
CA ALA A 573 -0.43 -0.09 4.19
C ALA A 573 -1.72 0.42 4.86
N PHE A 574 -2.73 -0.46 4.97
CA PHE A 574 -4.02 -0.17 5.61
C PHE A 574 -4.07 -0.71 7.05
N VAL A 575 -5.06 -0.24 7.80
CA VAL A 575 -5.39 -0.79 9.13
C VAL A 575 -6.59 -1.70 8.99
N PHE A 576 -6.46 -2.95 9.45
CA PHE A 576 -7.53 -3.95 9.45
C PHE A 576 -7.28 -4.97 10.58
N PRO A 577 -8.31 -5.71 11.04
CA PRO A 577 -8.21 -6.57 12.23
C PRO A 577 -7.09 -7.61 12.18
N ASP A 578 -6.92 -8.30 11.05
CA ASP A 578 -5.98 -9.42 10.90
C ASP A 578 -4.59 -8.99 10.41
N ARG A 579 -4.24 -7.70 10.56
CA ARG A 579 -2.98 -7.14 10.04
C ARG A 579 -1.74 -7.91 10.53
N SER A 580 -1.67 -8.21 11.83
CA SER A 580 -0.52 -8.93 12.41
C SER A 580 -0.39 -10.37 11.89
N ALA A 581 -1.53 -11.04 11.64
CA ALA A 581 -1.52 -12.36 11.03
C ALA A 581 -0.99 -12.31 9.59
N LEU A 582 -1.38 -11.29 8.81
CA LEU A 582 -0.87 -11.10 7.46
C LEU A 582 0.63 -10.76 7.44
N GLU A 583 1.12 -9.93 8.38
CA GLU A 583 2.55 -9.64 8.54
C GLU A 583 3.38 -10.91 8.77
N LYS A 584 2.91 -11.79 9.64
CA LYS A 584 3.55 -13.09 9.89
C LYS A 584 3.60 -13.95 8.62
N ARG A 585 2.49 -14.05 7.92
CA ARG A 585 2.38 -14.84 6.67
C ARG A 585 3.28 -14.28 5.57
N LEU A 586 3.38 -12.96 5.43
CA LEU A 586 4.31 -12.33 4.51
C LEU A 586 5.78 -12.65 4.87
N GLY A 587 6.11 -12.65 6.16
CA GLY A 587 7.43 -13.07 6.64
C GLY A 587 7.76 -14.52 6.25
N GLU A 588 6.83 -15.45 6.45
CA GLU A 588 6.97 -16.85 6.06
C GLU A 588 7.11 -17.02 4.52
N LEU A 589 6.33 -16.25 3.75
CA LEU A 589 6.40 -16.23 2.28
C LEU A 589 7.79 -15.76 1.80
N ARG A 590 8.32 -14.70 2.37
CA ARG A 590 9.67 -14.18 2.02
C ARG A 590 10.78 -15.19 2.32
N ILE A 591 10.68 -15.92 3.44
CA ILE A 591 11.61 -17.01 3.77
C ILE A 591 11.52 -18.13 2.73
N ARG A 592 10.32 -18.52 2.30
CA ARG A 592 10.10 -19.51 1.26
C ARG A 592 10.72 -19.07 -0.07
N MET A 593 10.47 -17.84 -0.50
CA MET A 593 11.04 -17.27 -1.73
C MET A 593 12.57 -17.28 -1.71
N ALA A 594 13.19 -16.88 -0.58
CA ALA A 594 14.63 -16.89 -0.42
C ALA A 594 15.23 -18.32 -0.54
N LYS A 595 14.56 -19.32 0.04
CA LYS A 595 14.98 -20.73 -0.07
C LYS A 595 14.85 -21.25 -1.51
N GLU A 596 13.77 -20.94 -2.21
CA GLU A 596 13.57 -21.33 -3.62
C GLU A 596 14.63 -20.68 -4.54
N GLN A 597 14.97 -19.41 -4.28
CA GLN A 597 16.01 -18.71 -5.03
C GLN A 597 17.40 -19.32 -4.76
N ALA A 598 17.72 -19.61 -3.50
CA ALA A 598 18.98 -20.27 -3.14
C ALA A 598 19.12 -21.65 -3.82
N LYS A 599 18.03 -22.42 -3.87
CA LYS A 599 17.99 -23.71 -4.56
C LYS A 599 18.22 -23.57 -6.06
N LYS A 600 17.58 -22.62 -6.73
CA LYS A 600 17.79 -22.33 -8.16
C LYS A 600 19.23 -21.94 -8.48
N VAL A 601 19.87 -21.15 -7.60
CA VAL A 601 21.29 -20.79 -7.75
C VAL A 601 22.20 -21.99 -7.61
N GLN A 602 21.88 -22.95 -6.73
CA GLN A 602 22.65 -24.20 -6.57
C GLN A 602 22.45 -25.20 -7.73
N GLU A 603 21.26 -25.23 -8.32
CA GLU A 603 20.88 -26.11 -9.42
C GLU A 603 21.32 -25.58 -10.81
N THR A 604 21.67 -24.30 -10.92
CA THR A 604 22.20 -23.72 -12.15
C THR A 604 23.68 -24.07 -12.21
N PRO A 605 24.12 -24.98 -13.09
CA PRO A 605 25.56 -25.29 -13.23
C PRO A 605 26.27 -23.98 -13.61
N PRO A 606 27.53 -23.78 -13.14
CA PRO A 606 28.32 -22.65 -13.60
C PRO A 606 28.32 -22.66 -15.13
N PRO A 607 28.25 -21.49 -15.78
CA PRO A 607 28.26 -21.44 -17.23
C PRO A 607 29.46 -22.23 -17.71
N VAL A 608 29.19 -23.30 -18.43
CA VAL A 608 30.24 -24.10 -19.07
C VAL A 608 30.98 -23.15 -20.00
N SER A 609 32.21 -22.80 -19.64
CA SER A 609 33.08 -22.05 -20.52
C SER A 609 33.15 -22.85 -21.83
N GLY A 610 32.68 -22.21 -22.92
CA GLY A 610 32.49 -22.83 -24.20
C GLY A 610 33.70 -23.70 -24.60
N ALA A 611 33.47 -24.98 -24.64
CA ALA A 611 34.28 -25.83 -25.50
C ALA A 611 33.83 -25.51 -26.94
N ASP A 612 34.69 -24.87 -27.71
CA ASP A 612 34.50 -24.79 -29.14
C ASP A 612 34.29 -26.22 -29.69
N PRO A 613 33.34 -26.41 -30.62
CA PRO A 613 33.18 -27.69 -31.27
C PRO A 613 34.50 -28.02 -31.97
N VAL A 614 35.08 -29.17 -31.62
CA VAL A 614 36.22 -29.75 -32.34
C VAL A 614 35.79 -29.86 -33.82
N PRO A 615 36.51 -29.24 -34.77
CA PRO A 615 36.18 -29.42 -36.17
C PRO A 615 36.34 -30.93 -36.52
N ASP A 616 35.30 -31.46 -37.19
CA ASP A 616 35.32 -32.83 -37.71
C ASP A 616 36.57 -33.04 -38.54
N PRO A 617 37.24 -34.24 -38.44
CA PRO A 617 38.39 -34.56 -39.26
C PRO A 617 37.97 -34.57 -40.73
N VAL A 618 38.73 -33.84 -41.54
CA VAL A 618 38.61 -33.85 -43.00
C VAL A 618 38.83 -35.28 -43.47
N PRO A 619 37.94 -35.89 -44.28
CA PRO A 619 38.22 -37.20 -44.85
C PRO A 619 39.43 -37.12 -45.79
N ASP A 620 40.40 -37.99 -45.57
CA ASP A 620 41.54 -38.20 -46.47
C ASP A 620 41.01 -38.56 -47.84
N ASP A 621 41.37 -37.76 -48.81
CA ASP A 621 41.12 -37.97 -50.25
C ASP A 621 42.18 -39.00 -50.78
N ASP A 622 41.86 -40.29 -50.58
CA ASP A 622 42.66 -41.35 -51.22
C ASP A 622 42.26 -41.44 -52.68
N GLY A 623 43.07 -40.80 -53.49
CA GLY A 623 43.04 -40.97 -54.93
C GLY A 623 43.33 -42.41 -55.32
N GLU A 624 42.38 -43.03 -56.02
CA GLU A 624 42.66 -44.17 -56.86
C GLU A 624 42.42 -43.80 -58.33
N ASP A 625 43.53 -43.84 -59.01
CA ASP A 625 43.67 -43.91 -60.49
C ASP A 625 43.12 -45.23 -61.04
N GLN A 626 42.27 -45.13 -62.07
CA GLN A 626 42.38 -45.91 -63.28
C GLN A 626 41.72 -47.31 -63.45
N PRO A 627 41.51 -47.68 -64.67
CA PRO A 627 41.70 -47.09 -66.03
C PRO A 627 40.39 -46.83 -66.76
#